data_b7145eefd1804f0ddaa31a6f8a623758
#
_entry.id   b7145eefd1804f0ddaa31a6f8a623758
#
_cell.length_a   1.000
_cell.length_b   1.000
_cell.length_c   1.000
_cell.angle_alpha   90.00
_cell.angle_beta   90.00
_cell.angle_gamma   90.00
#
_symmetry.space_group_name_H-M   'P 1'
#
loop_
_entity.id
_entity.type
_entity.pdbx_description
1 polymer ?
#
loop_
_entity_poly.entity_id
_entity_poly.type
_entity_poly.pdbx_seq_one_letter_code
_entity_poly.pdbx_strand_id
1 'polypeptide(L)'
;MSISARQRFLSYVRDPHSFPPAVSPFLPHPDVIRDTLAYLHLPAAGDAVADEITLARHLGYQPMFMTECSGLIFNWRIDDARSTGESCVRVIPTAKGEWIRRSPREEVPWSDDADLPVRTPRDHEMLVAVCEQVGERGTAIRDYFRTWRRRVGEDGVLVLGHPHPSWLGYQINPSNIFYHWNDSRDLFLRSMEAVYEASLYVMSIASGEGIDFMSDSSYGLEMTSPALFAAMDLPYIRRFASWTHERGGLFWYHNCGFTSRLIRDGVFNTLGADIIETIAPPPEGDNDLSESRRAIEGGICTKGNLNLRLLREGSPGDVEAQVRTMAQAVRGYTHVFSTADAVLQGTPPENFVAFVAAARKATEE
;
A
#
# COMPACT_ATOMS: atom_id res chain seq x y z
N MET A 1 -14.00 -10.60 27.31
CA MET A 1 -14.38 -10.09 25.98
C MET A 1 -13.34 -10.59 24.99
N SER A 2 -13.74 -11.14 23.85
CA SER A 2 -12.80 -11.53 22.80
C SER A 2 -12.18 -10.30 22.19
N ILE A 3 -10.87 -10.29 21.97
CA ILE A 3 -10.15 -9.21 21.29
C ILE A 3 -10.58 -9.16 19.81
N SER A 4 -10.84 -7.96 19.28
CA SER A 4 -11.25 -7.76 17.88
C SER A 4 -10.11 -8.09 16.89
N ALA A 5 -10.43 -8.28 15.60
CA ALA A 5 -9.42 -8.50 14.55
C ALA A 5 -8.46 -7.30 14.46
N ARG A 6 -8.99 -6.09 14.49
CA ARG A 6 -8.22 -4.84 14.53
C ARG A 6 -7.28 -4.78 15.73
N GLN A 7 -7.83 -4.98 16.93
CA GLN A 7 -7.04 -4.93 18.16
C GLN A 7 -5.94 -6.00 18.17
N ARG A 8 -6.23 -7.22 17.71
CA ARG A 8 -5.25 -8.29 17.61
C ARG A 8 -4.07 -7.89 16.73
N PHE A 9 -4.33 -7.34 15.54
CA PHE A 9 -3.29 -6.91 14.63
C PHE A 9 -2.43 -5.79 15.23
N LEU A 10 -3.06 -4.72 15.73
CA LEU A 10 -2.36 -3.57 16.31
C LEU A 10 -1.56 -3.95 17.56
N SER A 11 -2.12 -4.82 18.40
CA SER A 11 -1.43 -5.28 19.61
C SER A 11 -0.21 -6.12 19.25
N TYR A 12 -0.31 -7.00 18.25
CA TYR A 12 0.83 -7.80 17.78
C TYR A 12 1.97 -6.91 17.24
N VAL A 13 1.66 -5.89 16.44
CA VAL A 13 2.69 -4.97 15.92
C VAL A 13 3.38 -4.20 17.04
N ARG A 14 2.64 -3.79 18.07
CA ARG A 14 3.18 -3.03 19.22
C ARG A 14 3.90 -3.87 20.26
N ASP A 15 3.42 -5.08 20.49
CA ASP A 15 3.94 -6.00 21.50
C ASP A 15 3.85 -7.45 21.01
N PRO A 16 4.79 -7.87 20.15
CA PRO A 16 4.77 -9.20 19.54
C PRO A 16 5.00 -10.35 20.55
N HIS A 17 5.50 -10.04 21.75
CA HIS A 17 5.74 -11.07 22.77
C HIS A 17 4.46 -11.44 23.53
N SER A 18 3.46 -10.58 23.55
CA SER A 18 2.20 -10.78 24.26
C SER A 18 1.06 -11.28 23.38
N PHE A 19 1.24 -11.29 22.05
CA PHE A 19 0.21 -11.66 21.09
C PHE A 19 0.76 -12.63 20.04
N PRO A 20 -0.06 -13.61 19.57
CA PRO A 20 0.34 -14.50 18.47
C PRO A 20 0.50 -13.73 17.17
N PRO A 21 1.35 -14.18 16.25
CA PRO A 21 1.51 -13.59 14.92
C PRO A 21 0.18 -13.44 14.19
N ALA A 22 0.08 -12.38 13.39
CA ALA A 22 -1.10 -12.11 12.58
C ALA A 22 -0.99 -12.77 11.19
N VAL A 23 -2.15 -13.09 10.61
CA VAL A 23 -2.29 -13.49 9.21
C VAL A 23 -3.12 -12.42 8.51
N SER A 24 -2.55 -11.75 7.52
CA SER A 24 -3.19 -10.60 6.88
C SER A 24 -2.84 -10.52 5.40
N PRO A 25 -3.49 -11.31 4.52
CA PRO A 25 -3.33 -11.19 3.08
C PRO A 25 -3.80 -9.82 2.57
N PHE A 26 -3.29 -9.40 1.41
CA PHE A 26 -3.78 -8.21 0.74
C PHE A 26 -4.69 -8.59 -0.44
N LEU A 27 -5.98 -8.29 -0.33
CA LEU A 27 -7.04 -8.70 -1.26
C LEU A 27 -7.69 -7.51 -1.99
N PRO A 28 -7.02 -6.85 -2.93
CA PRO A 28 -7.59 -5.70 -3.62
C PRO A 28 -8.60 -6.09 -4.70
N HIS A 29 -8.65 -7.37 -5.11
CA HIS A 29 -9.48 -7.86 -6.20
C HIS A 29 -10.78 -8.50 -5.69
N PRO A 30 -11.96 -7.87 -5.93
CA PRO A 30 -13.25 -8.38 -5.45
C PRO A 30 -13.65 -9.76 -6.01
N ASP A 31 -13.13 -10.14 -7.19
CA ASP A 31 -13.36 -11.46 -7.77
C ASP A 31 -12.74 -12.58 -6.95
N VAL A 32 -11.52 -12.41 -6.43
CA VAL A 32 -10.88 -13.40 -5.54
C VAL A 32 -11.71 -13.63 -4.29
N ILE A 33 -12.23 -12.55 -3.69
CA ILE A 33 -13.08 -12.63 -2.49
C ILE A 33 -14.38 -13.35 -2.83
N ARG A 34 -15.08 -12.94 -3.88
CA ARG A 34 -16.35 -13.53 -4.32
C ARG A 34 -16.23 -15.02 -4.67
N ASP A 35 -15.19 -15.39 -5.42
CA ASP A 35 -14.97 -16.77 -5.85
C ASP A 35 -14.62 -17.67 -4.65
N THR A 36 -13.88 -17.13 -3.66
CA THR A 36 -13.59 -17.85 -2.42
C THR A 36 -14.83 -18.01 -1.53
N LEU A 37 -15.68 -16.98 -1.42
CA LEU A 37 -16.97 -17.09 -0.72
C LEU A 37 -17.85 -18.17 -1.36
N ALA A 38 -17.94 -18.20 -2.70
CA ALA A 38 -18.71 -19.19 -3.45
C ALA A 38 -18.16 -20.60 -3.22
N TYR A 39 -16.84 -20.80 -3.25
CA TYR A 39 -16.18 -22.06 -2.94
C TYR A 39 -16.51 -22.58 -1.54
N LEU A 40 -16.58 -21.68 -0.57
CA LEU A 40 -16.89 -22.01 0.84
C LEU A 40 -18.41 -22.05 1.12
N HIS A 41 -19.26 -21.86 0.12
CA HIS A 41 -20.72 -21.78 0.25
C HIS A 41 -21.18 -20.67 1.23
N LEU A 42 -20.44 -19.56 1.28
CA LEU A 42 -20.76 -18.41 2.12
C LEU A 42 -21.58 -17.36 1.33
N PRO A 43 -22.46 -16.61 2.00
CA PRO A 43 -23.23 -15.55 1.34
C PRO A 43 -22.30 -14.38 0.98
N ALA A 44 -22.48 -13.83 -0.22
CA ALA A 44 -21.87 -12.56 -0.65
C ALA A 44 -22.90 -11.44 -0.54
N ALA A 45 -22.49 -10.31 0.03
CA ALA A 45 -23.32 -9.11 0.14
C ALA A 45 -23.27 -8.24 -1.13
N GLY A 46 -22.29 -8.51 -2.02
CA GLY A 46 -22.03 -7.70 -3.22
C GLY A 46 -21.31 -6.38 -2.91
N ASP A 47 -20.76 -6.26 -1.71
CA ASP A 47 -19.90 -5.16 -1.27
C ASP A 47 -18.54 -5.71 -0.86
N ALA A 48 -17.47 -5.31 -1.55
CA ALA A 48 -16.13 -5.90 -1.37
C ALA A 48 -15.63 -5.85 0.08
N VAL A 49 -15.93 -4.80 0.82
CA VAL A 49 -15.51 -4.67 2.23
C VAL A 49 -16.29 -5.63 3.11
N ALA A 50 -17.62 -5.69 2.95
CA ALA A 50 -18.47 -6.60 3.72
C ALA A 50 -18.18 -8.07 3.39
N ASP A 51 -17.91 -8.37 2.13
CA ASP A 51 -17.58 -9.70 1.63
C ASP A 51 -16.21 -10.16 2.17
N GLU A 52 -15.19 -9.29 2.18
CA GLU A 52 -13.89 -9.61 2.78
C GLU A 52 -13.99 -9.80 4.29
N ILE A 53 -14.75 -8.98 5.00
CA ILE A 53 -15.01 -9.17 6.44
C ILE A 53 -15.67 -10.52 6.71
N THR A 54 -16.65 -10.91 5.88
CA THR A 54 -17.31 -12.22 5.98
C THR A 54 -16.32 -13.36 5.80
N LEU A 55 -15.48 -13.27 4.77
CA LEU A 55 -14.44 -14.25 4.49
C LEU A 55 -13.39 -14.31 5.61
N ALA A 56 -12.94 -13.16 6.08
CA ALA A 56 -11.95 -13.05 7.16
C ALA A 56 -12.44 -13.65 8.47
N ARG A 57 -13.69 -13.39 8.84
CA ARG A 57 -14.32 -13.99 10.04
C ARG A 57 -14.42 -15.50 9.93
N HIS A 58 -14.73 -16.03 8.74
CA HIS A 58 -14.82 -17.49 8.52
C HIS A 58 -13.45 -18.16 8.56
N LEU A 59 -12.47 -17.61 7.86
CA LEU A 59 -11.13 -18.19 7.77
C LEU A 59 -10.23 -17.81 8.96
N GLY A 60 -10.54 -16.75 9.70
CA GLY A 60 -9.83 -16.33 10.92
C GLY A 60 -8.54 -15.53 10.66
N TYR A 61 -8.48 -14.74 9.59
CA TYR A 61 -7.39 -13.80 9.36
C TYR A 61 -7.81 -12.36 9.73
N GLN A 62 -6.85 -11.43 9.76
CA GLN A 62 -7.08 -10.01 10.04
C GLN A 62 -7.04 -9.23 8.72
N PRO A 63 -8.19 -8.78 8.18
CA PRO A 63 -8.20 -8.06 6.92
C PRO A 63 -7.60 -6.67 7.05
N MET A 64 -6.96 -6.23 5.98
CA MET A 64 -6.35 -4.92 5.83
C MET A 64 -7.00 -4.20 4.65
N PHE A 65 -7.47 -3.00 4.91
CA PHE A 65 -8.08 -2.16 3.88
C PHE A 65 -7.22 -0.92 3.64
N MET A 66 -6.81 -0.74 2.40
CA MET A 66 -6.09 0.47 1.99
C MET A 66 -7.09 1.55 1.61
N THR A 67 -6.89 2.75 2.16
CA THR A 67 -7.67 3.94 1.82
C THR A 67 -6.90 4.83 0.85
N GLU A 68 -7.46 5.95 0.44
CA GLU A 68 -6.83 6.87 -0.49
C GLU A 68 -6.06 7.98 0.22
N CYS A 69 -4.91 8.37 -0.35
CA CYS A 69 -4.22 9.63 -0.04
C CYS A 69 -4.11 10.51 -1.29
N SER A 70 -3.41 10.05 -2.30
CA SER A 70 -3.21 10.81 -3.56
C SER A 70 -4.52 11.13 -4.27
N GLY A 71 -5.47 10.21 -4.31
CA GLY A 71 -6.81 10.46 -4.88
C GLY A 71 -7.56 11.58 -4.15
N LEU A 72 -7.35 11.71 -2.83
CA LEU A 72 -7.92 12.82 -2.05
C LEU A 72 -7.19 14.15 -2.30
N ILE A 73 -5.91 14.14 -2.64
CA ILE A 73 -5.16 15.35 -3.00
C ILE A 73 -5.53 15.79 -4.41
N PHE A 74 -5.51 14.91 -5.39
CA PHE A 74 -5.66 15.26 -6.79
C PHE A 74 -7.11 15.24 -7.29
N ASN A 75 -8.05 14.63 -6.65
CA ASN A 75 -9.50 14.68 -6.87
C ASN A 75 -9.95 15.00 -8.32
N TRP A 76 -9.43 14.26 -9.31
CA TRP A 76 -9.74 14.44 -10.72
C TRP A 76 -11.24 14.25 -10.98
N ARG A 77 -11.85 15.21 -11.69
CA ARG A 77 -13.26 15.17 -12.09
C ARG A 77 -13.37 14.87 -13.57
N ILE A 78 -14.27 13.97 -13.95
CA ILE A 78 -14.56 13.69 -15.35
C ILE A 78 -15.31 14.90 -15.94
N ASP A 79 -14.85 15.35 -17.09
CA ASP A 79 -15.55 16.33 -17.92
C ASP A 79 -16.24 15.59 -19.08
N ASP A 80 -17.49 15.25 -18.89
CA ASP A 80 -18.27 14.52 -19.89
C ASP A 80 -18.44 15.29 -21.18
N ALA A 81 -18.50 16.62 -21.14
CA ALA A 81 -18.67 17.47 -22.33
C ALA A 81 -17.44 17.42 -23.26
N ARG A 82 -16.25 17.18 -22.70
CA ARG A 82 -14.98 17.08 -23.44
C ARG A 82 -14.53 15.63 -23.65
N SER A 83 -15.23 14.66 -23.07
CA SER A 83 -14.96 13.22 -23.21
C SER A 83 -15.67 12.64 -24.44
N THR A 84 -15.14 11.51 -24.95
CA THR A 84 -15.73 10.75 -26.06
C THR A 84 -15.97 9.28 -25.65
N GLY A 85 -16.49 8.47 -26.57
CA GLY A 85 -16.61 7.02 -26.33
C GLY A 85 -15.27 6.33 -26.06
N GLU A 86 -14.19 6.83 -26.64
CA GLU A 86 -12.84 6.23 -26.56
C GLU A 86 -11.90 6.92 -25.57
N SER A 87 -12.14 8.22 -25.26
CA SER A 87 -11.28 9.02 -24.41
C SER A 87 -12.04 9.67 -23.26
N CYS A 88 -11.39 9.73 -22.11
CA CYS A 88 -11.87 10.41 -20.91
C CYS A 88 -11.04 11.67 -20.68
N VAL A 89 -11.70 12.80 -20.53
CA VAL A 89 -11.07 14.06 -20.10
C VAL A 89 -11.33 14.25 -18.62
N ARG A 90 -10.26 14.41 -17.85
CA ARG A 90 -10.32 14.70 -16.42
C ARG A 90 -9.74 16.09 -16.16
N VAL A 91 -10.32 16.81 -15.22
CA VAL A 91 -9.92 18.18 -14.88
C VAL A 91 -9.82 18.39 -13.40
N ILE A 92 -8.85 19.23 -13.02
CA ILE A 92 -8.80 19.87 -11.71
C ILE A 92 -8.77 21.38 -11.93
N PRO A 93 -9.76 22.16 -11.47
CA PRO A 93 -9.69 23.61 -11.48
C PRO A 93 -8.68 24.09 -10.44
N THR A 94 -7.84 25.05 -10.81
CA THR A 94 -6.87 25.68 -9.92
C THR A 94 -6.88 27.19 -10.07
N ALA A 95 -6.25 27.92 -9.15
CA ALA A 95 -6.06 29.36 -9.25
C ALA A 95 -5.24 29.77 -10.49
N LYS A 96 -4.48 28.83 -11.09
CA LYS A 96 -3.68 29.04 -12.31
C LYS A 96 -4.38 28.58 -13.59
N GLY A 97 -5.64 28.16 -13.51
CA GLY A 97 -6.44 27.62 -14.61
C GLY A 97 -6.76 26.13 -14.41
N GLU A 98 -7.29 25.50 -15.44
CA GLU A 98 -7.61 24.06 -15.39
C GLU A 98 -6.37 23.22 -15.67
N TRP A 99 -6.10 22.24 -14.79
CA TRP A 99 -5.18 21.15 -15.10
C TRP A 99 -5.96 20.03 -15.76
N ILE A 100 -5.55 19.65 -16.96
CA ILE A 100 -6.31 18.74 -17.81
C ILE A 100 -5.48 17.48 -18.04
N ARG A 101 -6.12 16.30 -17.83
CA ARG A 101 -5.60 14.99 -18.21
C ARG A 101 -6.52 14.35 -19.24
N ARG A 102 -5.92 13.78 -20.29
CA ARG A 102 -6.62 12.94 -21.27
C ARG A 102 -6.11 11.53 -21.18
N SER A 103 -7.00 10.56 -21.13
CA SER A 103 -6.64 9.13 -21.10
C SER A 103 -7.64 8.32 -21.90
N PRO A 104 -7.31 7.10 -22.35
CA PRO A 104 -8.31 6.16 -22.81
C PRO A 104 -9.42 6.00 -21.77
N ARG A 105 -10.66 5.71 -22.21
CA ARG A 105 -11.77 5.52 -21.28
C ARG A 105 -11.59 4.27 -20.42
N GLU A 106 -11.05 3.20 -21.02
CA GLU A 106 -10.57 2.00 -20.32
C GLU A 106 -9.08 2.18 -20.01
N GLU A 107 -8.81 2.81 -18.88
CA GLU A 107 -7.44 2.99 -18.40
C GLU A 107 -6.99 1.69 -17.70
N VAL A 108 -5.86 1.13 -18.16
CA VAL A 108 -5.19 0.06 -17.44
C VAL A 108 -4.36 0.72 -16.34
N PRO A 109 -4.72 0.55 -15.06
CA PRO A 109 -3.91 1.08 -13.96
C PRO A 109 -2.48 0.55 -14.07
N TRP A 110 -1.50 1.42 -13.82
CA TRP A 110 -0.07 1.07 -13.77
C TRP A 110 0.56 0.64 -15.10
N SER A 111 -0.03 0.96 -16.25
CA SER A 111 0.64 0.75 -17.53
C SER A 111 1.66 1.88 -17.78
N ASP A 112 2.80 1.55 -18.42
CA ASP A 112 3.78 2.54 -18.87
C ASP A 112 3.19 3.52 -19.90
N ASP A 113 2.10 3.13 -20.55
CA ASP A 113 1.31 3.93 -21.49
C ASP A 113 0.28 4.84 -20.82
N ALA A 114 0.17 4.81 -19.48
CA ALA A 114 -0.76 5.68 -18.77
C ALA A 114 -0.43 7.15 -19.07
N ASP A 115 -1.45 7.90 -19.51
CA ASP A 115 -1.30 9.31 -19.83
C ASP A 115 -1.26 10.17 -18.55
N LEU A 116 -0.15 10.09 -17.81
CA LEU A 116 0.03 10.84 -16.58
C LEU A 116 0.36 12.31 -16.85
N PRO A 117 -0.21 13.25 -16.06
CA PRO A 117 -0.30 14.64 -16.46
C PRO A 117 0.98 15.44 -16.31
N VAL A 118 1.96 15.01 -15.48
CA VAL A 118 3.20 15.79 -15.29
C VAL A 118 4.22 15.44 -16.37
N ARG A 119 4.39 16.39 -17.33
CA ARG A 119 5.26 16.24 -18.50
C ARG A 119 6.15 17.46 -18.76
N THR A 120 5.73 18.61 -18.30
CA THR A 120 6.37 19.90 -18.57
C THR A 120 6.57 20.69 -17.28
N PRO A 121 7.43 21.73 -17.27
CA PRO A 121 7.55 22.64 -16.13
C PRO A 121 6.21 23.25 -15.69
N ARG A 122 5.30 23.52 -16.63
CA ARG A 122 3.97 24.04 -16.31
C ARG A 122 3.13 23.03 -15.52
N ASP A 123 3.25 21.75 -15.82
CA ASP A 123 2.48 20.72 -15.09
C ASP A 123 2.92 20.63 -13.64
N HIS A 124 4.20 20.83 -13.34
CA HIS A 124 4.69 20.95 -11.97
C HIS A 124 4.05 22.16 -11.26
N GLU A 125 3.91 23.29 -11.93
CA GLU A 125 3.25 24.46 -11.34
C GLU A 125 1.76 24.21 -11.08
N MET A 126 1.09 23.45 -11.96
CA MET A 126 -0.30 23.06 -11.78
C MET A 126 -0.44 22.07 -10.62
N LEU A 127 0.46 21.08 -10.52
CA LEU A 127 0.51 20.13 -9.41
C LEU A 127 0.66 20.86 -8.07
N VAL A 128 1.61 21.79 -7.96
CA VAL A 128 1.80 22.61 -6.76
C VAL A 128 0.51 23.36 -6.41
N ALA A 129 -0.14 24.01 -7.39
CA ALA A 129 -1.39 24.72 -7.16
C ALA A 129 -2.53 23.82 -6.68
N VAL A 130 -2.61 22.56 -7.16
CA VAL A 130 -3.57 21.56 -6.66
C VAL A 130 -3.26 21.17 -5.21
N CYS A 131 -2.00 20.94 -4.88
CA CYS A 131 -1.58 20.61 -3.52
C CYS A 131 -1.91 21.73 -2.53
N GLU A 132 -1.68 22.99 -2.89
CA GLU A 132 -2.00 24.16 -2.07
C GLU A 132 -3.50 24.29 -1.74
N GLN A 133 -4.37 23.75 -2.59
CA GLN A 133 -5.84 23.80 -2.42
C GLN A 133 -6.41 22.61 -1.62
N VAL A 134 -5.60 21.66 -1.17
CA VAL A 134 -6.11 20.46 -0.45
C VAL A 134 -6.98 20.81 0.76
N GLY A 135 -6.66 21.90 1.45
CA GLY A 135 -7.39 22.40 2.62
C GLY A 135 -8.86 22.73 2.38
N GLU A 136 -9.21 23.14 1.16
CA GLU A 136 -10.60 23.43 0.77
C GLU A 136 -11.52 22.23 0.83
N ARG A 137 -10.96 21.01 0.83
CA ARG A 137 -11.66 19.72 0.84
C ARG A 137 -11.67 19.02 2.19
N GLY A 138 -11.23 19.69 3.25
CA GLY A 138 -11.07 19.08 4.58
C GLY A 138 -12.30 18.37 5.10
N THR A 139 -13.51 18.91 4.87
CA THR A 139 -14.77 18.24 5.26
C THR A 139 -14.99 16.95 4.48
N ALA A 140 -14.82 16.98 3.15
CA ALA A 140 -15.01 15.80 2.30
C ALA A 140 -13.99 14.69 2.63
N ILE A 141 -12.73 15.06 2.88
CA ILE A 141 -11.66 14.14 3.30
C ILE A 141 -12.02 13.48 4.64
N ARG A 142 -12.53 14.26 5.59
CA ARG A 142 -12.98 13.77 6.89
C ARG A 142 -14.14 12.78 6.76
N ASP A 143 -15.14 13.10 5.97
CA ASP A 143 -16.30 12.24 5.74
C ASP A 143 -15.92 10.93 5.02
N TYR A 144 -14.93 10.98 4.15
CA TYR A 144 -14.36 9.80 3.51
C TYR A 144 -13.77 8.85 4.56
N PHE A 145 -12.88 9.30 5.44
CA PHE A 145 -12.27 8.44 6.46
C PHE A 145 -13.27 7.93 7.50
N ARG A 146 -14.21 8.78 7.94
CA ARG A 146 -15.32 8.35 8.81
C ARG A 146 -16.15 7.24 8.18
N THR A 147 -16.38 7.31 6.89
CA THR A 147 -17.14 6.29 6.17
C THR A 147 -16.36 4.97 6.15
N TRP A 148 -15.07 5.00 5.87
CA TRP A 148 -14.22 3.82 5.94
C TRP A 148 -14.21 3.22 7.35
N ARG A 149 -13.98 4.03 8.37
CA ARG A 149 -13.95 3.53 9.75
C ARG A 149 -15.29 2.90 10.17
N ARG A 150 -16.42 3.48 9.79
CA ARG A 150 -17.74 2.90 10.06
C ARG A 150 -17.96 1.57 9.35
N ARG A 151 -17.53 1.47 8.08
CA ARG A 151 -17.69 0.23 7.28
C ARG A 151 -16.86 -0.91 7.83
N VAL A 152 -15.62 -0.65 8.18
CA VAL A 152 -14.69 -1.68 8.66
C VAL A 152 -14.88 -1.98 10.16
N GLY A 153 -15.23 -0.99 10.97
CA GLY A 153 -15.41 -1.15 12.42
C GLY A 153 -14.17 -1.76 13.10
N GLU A 154 -14.37 -2.77 13.90
CA GLU A 154 -13.30 -3.52 14.59
C GLU A 154 -12.88 -4.82 13.85
N ASP A 155 -13.41 -5.05 12.66
CA ASP A 155 -13.17 -6.27 11.91
C ASP A 155 -11.88 -6.28 11.09
N GLY A 156 -11.22 -5.13 10.93
CA GLY A 156 -9.96 -5.01 10.20
C GLY A 156 -9.22 -3.72 10.48
N VAL A 157 -7.98 -3.64 9.96
CA VAL A 157 -7.15 -2.45 10.04
C VAL A 157 -7.30 -1.58 8.79
N LEU A 158 -7.16 -0.27 8.98
CA LEU A 158 -7.15 0.72 7.92
C LEU A 158 -5.73 1.28 7.75
N VAL A 159 -5.22 1.20 6.53
CA VAL A 159 -3.94 1.78 6.13
C VAL A 159 -4.22 2.96 5.20
N LEU A 160 -3.62 4.11 5.44
CA LEU A 160 -3.67 5.21 4.51
C LEU A 160 -2.90 4.83 3.23
N GLY A 161 -3.49 5.06 2.07
CA GLY A 161 -2.81 4.85 0.78
C GLY A 161 -1.57 5.73 0.65
N HIS A 162 -0.59 5.25 -0.07
CA HIS A 162 0.75 5.84 -0.14
C HIS A 162 0.73 7.21 -0.82
N PRO A 163 1.30 8.27 -0.21
CA PRO A 163 1.41 9.60 -0.80
C PRO A 163 2.41 9.70 -1.94
N HIS A 164 3.54 9.04 -1.84
CA HIS A 164 4.58 8.88 -2.85
C HIS A 164 5.11 10.21 -3.44
N PRO A 165 5.76 11.10 -2.64
CA PRO A 165 6.24 12.39 -3.14
C PRO A 165 7.23 12.30 -4.30
N SER A 166 8.15 11.32 -4.30
CA SER A 166 9.14 11.10 -5.37
C SER A 166 8.50 10.76 -6.72
N TRP A 167 7.30 10.18 -6.68
CA TRP A 167 6.47 9.88 -7.86
C TRP A 167 5.34 10.90 -8.02
N LEU A 168 5.50 12.06 -7.38
CA LEU A 168 4.58 13.18 -7.36
C LEU A 168 3.12 12.74 -7.14
N GLY A 169 2.93 11.81 -6.20
CA GLY A 169 1.62 11.27 -5.90
C GLY A 169 0.96 10.55 -7.08
N TYR A 170 1.74 9.80 -7.86
CA TYR A 170 1.28 9.06 -9.05
C TYR A 170 0.80 9.94 -10.22
N GLN A 171 1.33 11.15 -10.34
CA GLN A 171 0.97 12.06 -11.43
C GLN A 171 2.06 12.15 -12.52
N ILE A 172 3.15 11.39 -12.42
CA ILE A 172 4.27 11.40 -13.35
C ILE A 172 4.63 9.99 -13.80
N ASN A 173 4.93 9.81 -15.09
CA ASN A 173 5.45 8.52 -15.58
C ASN A 173 6.86 8.26 -15.03
N PRO A 174 7.19 6.99 -14.69
CA PRO A 174 8.48 6.61 -14.14
C PRO A 174 9.68 7.14 -14.92
N SER A 175 9.65 7.02 -16.24
CA SER A 175 10.72 7.52 -17.13
C SER A 175 10.92 9.03 -17.02
N ASN A 176 9.85 9.81 -16.81
CA ASN A 176 9.91 11.26 -16.72
C ASN A 176 10.52 11.74 -15.39
N ILE A 177 10.46 10.94 -14.33
CA ILE A 177 11.08 11.27 -13.03
C ILE A 177 12.56 11.58 -13.22
N PHE A 178 13.29 10.74 -13.95
CA PHE A 178 14.73 10.89 -14.15
C PHE A 178 15.07 12.10 -15.02
N TYR A 179 14.28 12.38 -16.05
CA TYR A 179 14.46 13.58 -16.87
C TYR A 179 14.22 14.83 -16.06
N HIS A 180 13.11 14.93 -15.34
CA HIS A 180 12.78 16.11 -14.55
C HIS A 180 13.72 16.30 -13.35
N TRP A 181 14.21 15.20 -12.75
CA TRP A 181 15.24 15.24 -11.71
C TRP A 181 16.56 15.85 -12.20
N ASN A 182 16.96 15.58 -13.44
CA ASN A 182 18.20 16.12 -14.02
C ASN A 182 18.01 17.52 -14.60
N ASP A 183 16.94 17.74 -15.35
CA ASP A 183 16.78 18.95 -16.18
C ASP A 183 16.05 20.09 -15.45
N SER A 184 15.25 19.77 -14.42
CA SER A 184 14.40 20.73 -13.71
C SER A 184 14.37 20.47 -12.20
N ARG A 185 15.53 20.16 -11.61
CA ARG A 185 15.66 19.66 -10.25
C ARG A 185 14.96 20.49 -9.19
N ASP A 186 15.16 21.82 -9.22
CA ASP A 186 14.57 22.71 -8.21
C ASP A 186 13.04 22.72 -8.28
N LEU A 187 12.50 22.65 -9.49
CA LEU A 187 11.06 22.57 -9.70
C LEU A 187 10.51 21.22 -9.27
N PHE A 188 11.22 20.14 -9.56
CA PHE A 188 10.86 18.79 -9.14
C PHE A 188 10.85 18.66 -7.61
N LEU A 189 11.89 19.15 -6.93
CA LEU A 189 11.98 19.17 -5.46
C LEU A 189 10.85 20.00 -4.82
N ARG A 190 10.54 21.18 -5.39
CA ARG A 190 9.41 22.01 -4.94
C ARG A 190 8.08 21.26 -5.08
N SER A 191 7.91 20.50 -6.15
CA SER A 191 6.71 19.68 -6.37
C SER A 191 6.61 18.52 -5.41
N MET A 192 7.73 17.84 -5.12
CA MET A 192 7.79 16.79 -4.09
C MET A 192 7.39 17.36 -2.72
N GLU A 193 7.91 18.53 -2.35
CA GLU A 193 7.57 19.18 -1.09
C GLU A 193 6.08 19.55 -1.03
N ALA A 194 5.50 20.05 -2.12
CA ALA A 194 4.07 20.35 -2.18
C ALA A 194 3.20 19.10 -1.99
N VAL A 195 3.57 17.97 -2.62
CA VAL A 195 2.88 16.68 -2.41
C VAL A 195 3.04 16.23 -0.95
N TYR A 196 4.23 16.36 -0.38
CA TYR A 196 4.49 16.00 1.00
C TYR A 196 3.60 16.80 1.97
N GLU A 197 3.57 18.13 1.86
CA GLU A 197 2.75 19.00 2.72
C GLU A 197 1.23 18.72 2.57
N ALA A 198 0.76 18.54 1.32
CA ALA A 198 -0.62 18.14 1.09
C ALA A 198 -0.94 16.76 1.70
N SER A 199 0.00 15.83 1.66
CA SER A 199 -0.14 14.52 2.29
C SER A 199 -0.19 14.61 3.80
N LEU A 200 0.62 15.46 4.43
CA LEU A 200 0.54 15.71 5.88
C LEU A 200 -0.83 16.26 6.29
N TYR A 201 -1.43 17.13 5.47
CA TYR A 201 -2.78 17.59 5.72
C TYR A 201 -3.80 16.44 5.70
N VAL A 202 -3.75 15.56 4.69
CA VAL A 202 -4.60 14.36 4.61
C VAL A 202 -4.34 13.43 5.80
N MET A 203 -3.07 13.14 6.12
CA MET A 203 -2.66 12.31 7.25
C MET A 203 -3.16 12.85 8.59
N SER A 204 -3.18 14.18 8.78
CA SER A 204 -3.68 14.80 10.00
C SER A 204 -5.17 14.54 10.22
N ILE A 205 -5.96 14.54 9.16
CA ILE A 205 -7.39 14.20 9.21
C ILE A 205 -7.55 12.69 9.42
N ALA A 206 -6.83 11.87 8.64
CA ALA A 206 -6.87 10.41 8.72
C ALA A 206 -6.60 9.89 10.14
N SER A 207 -5.55 10.41 10.78
CA SER A 207 -5.19 10.07 12.16
C SER A 207 -6.32 10.41 13.15
N GLY A 208 -6.97 11.56 13.00
CA GLY A 208 -8.12 11.97 13.83
C GLY A 208 -9.39 11.15 13.60
N GLU A 209 -9.52 10.47 12.48
CA GLU A 209 -10.72 9.70 12.11
C GLU A 209 -10.50 8.17 12.20
N GLY A 210 -9.43 7.74 12.88
CA GLY A 210 -9.20 6.34 13.25
C GLY A 210 -8.60 5.48 12.15
N ILE A 211 -7.83 6.06 11.23
CA ILE A 211 -6.94 5.30 10.36
C ILE A 211 -5.78 4.78 11.20
N ASP A 212 -5.49 3.49 11.09
CA ASP A 212 -4.60 2.77 12.00
C ASP A 212 -3.12 2.97 11.67
N PHE A 213 -2.79 3.00 10.39
CA PHE A 213 -1.43 3.18 9.89
C PHE A 213 -1.36 4.34 8.90
N MET A 214 -0.43 5.25 9.13
CA MET A 214 0.06 6.14 8.08
C MET A 214 1.07 5.36 7.26
N SER A 215 1.20 5.67 5.97
CA SER A 215 2.09 4.90 5.10
C SER A 215 2.81 5.73 4.06
N ASP A 216 3.87 5.17 3.52
CA ASP A 216 4.44 5.57 2.24
C ASP A 216 5.02 4.34 1.52
N SER A 217 5.37 4.51 0.26
CA SER A 217 5.93 3.44 -0.56
C SER A 217 7.05 3.94 -1.46
N SER A 218 7.83 2.98 -1.97
CA SER A 218 8.76 3.24 -3.08
C SER A 218 8.87 2.00 -3.97
N TYR A 219 9.47 2.19 -5.14
CA TYR A 219 9.79 1.09 -6.04
C TYR A 219 11.17 0.51 -5.74
N GLY A 220 11.38 -0.73 -6.14
CA GLY A 220 12.64 -1.43 -6.00
C GLY A 220 13.74 -0.91 -6.94
N LEU A 221 14.92 -1.49 -6.80
CA LEU A 221 16.12 -1.08 -7.53
C LEU A 221 16.11 -1.43 -9.03
N GLU A 222 15.10 -2.15 -9.51
CA GLU A 222 14.84 -2.31 -10.95
C GLU A 222 14.35 -1.01 -11.60
N MET A 223 13.74 -0.10 -10.82
CA MET A 223 13.21 1.18 -11.28
C MET A 223 14.06 2.38 -10.84
N THR A 224 14.98 2.20 -9.89
CA THR A 224 15.78 3.29 -9.32
C THR A 224 17.20 2.79 -9.00
N SER A 225 18.01 3.62 -8.37
CA SER A 225 19.32 3.24 -7.83
C SER A 225 19.38 3.53 -6.32
N PRO A 226 20.31 2.91 -5.56
CA PRO A 226 20.49 3.23 -4.15
C PRO A 226 20.75 4.71 -3.88
N ALA A 227 21.47 5.37 -4.80
CA ALA A 227 21.76 6.80 -4.68
C ALA A 227 20.50 7.67 -4.90
N LEU A 228 19.67 7.33 -5.88
CA LEU A 228 18.41 8.04 -6.13
C LEU A 228 17.39 7.75 -5.02
N PHE A 229 17.26 6.51 -4.57
CA PHE A 229 16.45 6.17 -3.41
C PHE A 229 16.84 7.02 -2.18
N ALA A 230 18.15 7.10 -1.88
CA ALA A 230 18.64 7.90 -0.77
C ALA A 230 18.40 9.41 -0.93
N ALA A 231 18.34 9.90 -2.17
CA ALA A 231 18.15 11.34 -2.45
C ALA A 231 16.67 11.74 -2.57
N MET A 232 15.81 10.85 -3.06
CA MET A 232 14.43 11.17 -3.40
C MET A 232 13.42 10.58 -2.41
N ASP A 233 13.53 9.28 -2.09
CA ASP A 233 12.53 8.56 -1.31
C ASP A 233 12.80 8.64 0.19
N LEU A 234 14.01 8.24 0.60
CA LEU A 234 14.39 8.09 1.99
C LEU A 234 14.12 9.32 2.88
N PRO A 235 14.40 10.57 2.44
CA PRO A 235 14.11 11.74 3.25
C PRO A 235 12.63 11.91 3.58
N TYR A 236 11.74 11.67 2.62
CA TYR A 236 10.30 11.82 2.80
C TYR A 236 9.70 10.69 3.63
N ILE A 237 10.13 9.43 3.39
CA ILE A 237 9.73 8.28 4.21
C ILE A 237 10.03 8.55 5.67
N ARG A 238 11.25 8.99 6.00
CA ARG A 238 11.66 9.31 7.38
C ARG A 238 10.84 10.46 7.97
N ARG A 239 10.55 11.49 7.19
CA ARG A 239 9.72 12.62 7.64
C ARG A 239 8.29 12.18 7.94
N PHE A 240 7.68 11.32 7.12
CA PHE A 240 6.36 10.74 7.38
C PHE A 240 6.36 9.85 8.62
N ALA A 241 7.36 8.99 8.78
CA ALA A 241 7.50 8.14 9.96
C ALA A 241 7.64 8.97 11.24
N SER A 242 8.53 9.97 11.25
CA SER A 242 8.71 10.87 12.39
C SER A 242 7.44 11.62 12.75
N TRP A 243 6.77 12.20 11.74
CA TRP A 243 5.49 12.90 11.93
C TRP A 243 4.41 12.00 12.55
N THR A 244 4.37 10.74 12.11
CA THR A 244 3.43 9.71 12.60
C THR A 244 3.73 9.35 14.06
N HIS A 245 4.99 9.08 14.39
CA HIS A 245 5.41 8.71 15.74
C HIS A 245 5.24 9.84 16.76
N GLU A 246 5.49 11.08 16.39
CA GLU A 246 5.25 12.25 17.25
C GLU A 246 3.80 12.36 17.72
N ARG A 247 2.87 11.70 16.99
CA ARG A 247 1.42 11.65 17.29
C ARG A 247 0.96 10.31 17.87
N GLY A 248 1.91 9.42 18.21
CA GLY A 248 1.64 8.10 18.77
C GLY A 248 1.04 7.10 17.76
N GLY A 249 1.13 7.41 16.46
CA GLY A 249 0.68 6.57 15.37
C GLY A 249 1.68 5.46 15.01
N LEU A 250 1.29 4.59 14.08
CA LEU A 250 2.12 3.53 13.49
C LEU A 250 2.37 3.85 12.01
N PHE A 251 3.60 3.61 11.56
CA PHE A 251 4.02 3.87 10.18
C PHE A 251 4.26 2.56 9.43
N TRP A 252 3.57 2.43 8.30
CA TRP A 252 3.65 1.30 7.38
C TRP A 252 4.45 1.66 6.14
N TYR A 253 5.48 0.90 5.84
CA TYR A 253 6.27 1.09 4.63
C TYR A 253 6.05 -0.07 3.66
N HIS A 254 5.59 0.25 2.46
CA HIS A 254 5.42 -0.70 1.36
C HIS A 254 6.56 -0.55 0.36
N ASN A 255 7.16 -1.66 -0.05
CA ASN A 255 8.22 -1.63 -1.06
C ASN A 255 8.11 -2.82 -2.01
N CYS A 256 7.70 -2.55 -3.23
CA CYS A 256 7.65 -3.54 -4.31
C CYS A 256 9.04 -3.74 -4.94
N GLY A 257 9.25 -4.89 -5.58
CA GLY A 257 10.40 -5.13 -6.46
C GLY A 257 11.70 -5.50 -5.76
N PHE A 258 12.82 -5.08 -6.33
CA PHE A 258 14.18 -5.52 -5.93
C PHE A 258 14.70 -4.67 -4.78
N THR A 259 14.71 -5.23 -3.58
CA THR A 259 15.04 -4.52 -2.35
C THR A 259 16.13 -5.19 -1.52
N SER A 260 16.56 -6.40 -1.90
CA SER A 260 17.53 -7.19 -1.13
C SER A 260 18.81 -6.43 -0.81
N ARG A 261 19.28 -5.59 -1.73
CA ARG A 261 20.47 -4.75 -1.52
C ARG A 261 20.24 -3.67 -0.46
N LEU A 262 19.11 -2.96 -0.51
CA LEU A 262 18.78 -1.93 0.48
C LEU A 262 18.63 -2.53 1.89
N ILE A 263 18.08 -3.75 1.96
CA ILE A 263 17.96 -4.50 3.22
C ILE A 263 19.35 -4.89 3.73
N ARG A 264 20.20 -5.50 2.91
CA ARG A 264 21.56 -5.91 3.31
C ARG A 264 22.44 -4.72 3.70
N ASP A 265 22.28 -3.59 3.03
CA ASP A 265 23.03 -2.36 3.32
C ASP A 265 22.49 -1.64 4.59
N GLY A 266 21.46 -2.20 5.26
CA GLY A 266 20.85 -1.69 6.49
C GLY A 266 19.97 -0.45 6.30
N VAL A 267 19.65 -0.08 5.07
CA VAL A 267 18.85 1.12 4.77
C VAL A 267 17.46 1.01 5.37
N PHE A 268 16.84 -0.18 5.31
CA PHE A 268 15.50 -0.42 5.83
C PHE A 268 15.40 -0.24 7.36
N ASN A 269 16.47 -0.44 8.10
CA ASN A 269 16.52 -0.17 9.55
C ASN A 269 16.49 1.33 9.88
N THR A 270 16.63 2.19 8.87
CA THR A 270 16.67 3.64 9.06
C THR A 270 15.42 4.37 8.58
N LEU A 271 14.40 3.64 8.10
CA LEU A 271 13.16 4.21 7.59
C LEU A 271 12.26 4.79 8.69
N GLY A 272 12.35 4.25 9.91
CA GLY A 272 11.42 4.53 10.98
C GLY A 272 10.09 3.79 10.83
N ALA A 273 10.05 2.71 10.05
CA ALA A 273 8.82 1.93 9.86
C ALA A 273 8.57 0.97 11.03
N ASP A 274 7.31 0.88 11.47
CA ASP A 274 6.86 -0.15 12.42
C ASP A 274 6.59 -1.47 11.70
N ILE A 275 6.13 -1.37 10.45
CA ILE A 275 5.90 -2.51 9.55
C ILE A 275 6.57 -2.27 8.20
N ILE A 276 7.24 -3.28 7.67
CA ILE A 276 7.81 -3.30 6.32
C ILE A 276 7.17 -4.44 5.53
N GLU A 277 6.58 -4.13 4.40
CA GLU A 277 5.96 -5.00 3.42
C GLU A 277 6.65 -4.71 2.07
N THR A 278 6.88 -5.60 1.16
CA THR A 278 6.36 -6.92 0.87
C THR A 278 7.41 -8.01 1.08
N ILE A 279 8.70 -7.67 1.00
CA ILE A 279 9.86 -8.57 1.00
C ILE A 279 9.69 -9.65 -0.08
N ALA A 280 9.30 -9.19 -1.28
CA ALA A 280 8.88 -10.08 -2.36
C ALA A 280 10.02 -11.00 -2.82
N PRO A 281 9.76 -12.32 -2.95
CA PRO A 281 10.70 -13.25 -3.56
C PRO A 281 10.67 -13.14 -5.09
N PRO A 282 11.61 -13.77 -5.82
CA PRO A 282 11.52 -13.89 -7.26
C PRO A 282 10.22 -14.58 -7.72
N PRO A 283 9.61 -14.12 -8.85
CA PRO A 283 10.11 -13.10 -9.77
C PRO A 283 9.66 -11.67 -9.46
N GLU A 284 8.75 -11.44 -8.51
CA GLU A 284 8.19 -10.12 -8.19
C GLU A 284 9.18 -9.23 -7.44
N GLY A 285 10.19 -9.83 -6.80
CA GLY A 285 11.30 -9.18 -6.12
C GLY A 285 12.57 -10.02 -6.19
N ASP A 286 13.54 -9.74 -5.30
CA ASP A 286 14.83 -10.43 -5.24
C ASP A 286 15.20 -10.87 -3.81
N ASN A 287 14.20 -10.99 -2.92
CA ASN A 287 14.44 -11.28 -1.51
C ASN A 287 14.38 -12.77 -1.18
N ASP A 288 15.33 -13.22 -0.36
CA ASP A 288 15.18 -14.38 0.50
C ASP A 288 14.65 -13.92 1.86
N LEU A 289 13.55 -14.52 2.34
CA LEU A 289 12.91 -14.10 3.59
C LEU A 289 13.80 -14.30 4.80
N SER A 290 14.55 -15.39 4.85
CA SER A 290 15.45 -15.71 5.97
C SER A 290 16.61 -14.73 6.05
N GLU A 291 17.21 -14.37 4.90
CA GLU A 291 18.29 -13.37 4.84
C GLU A 291 17.76 -11.98 5.19
N SER A 292 16.64 -11.59 4.62
CA SER A 292 15.99 -10.30 4.87
C SER A 292 15.62 -10.15 6.35
N ARG A 293 15.06 -11.20 6.97
CA ARG A 293 14.68 -11.16 8.38
C ARG A 293 15.88 -11.01 9.32
N ARG A 294 17.03 -11.62 8.98
CA ARG A 294 18.27 -11.45 9.76
C ARG A 294 18.87 -10.05 9.64
N ALA A 295 18.69 -9.40 8.49
CA ALA A 295 19.23 -8.07 8.23
C ALA A 295 18.35 -6.93 8.76
N ILE A 296 17.04 -7.16 8.89
CA ILE A 296 16.09 -6.19 9.46
C ILE A 296 16.10 -6.32 10.99
N GLU A 297 16.19 -5.19 11.70
CA GLU A 297 16.21 -5.14 13.14
C GLU A 297 14.99 -5.81 13.79
N GLY A 298 15.19 -6.48 14.93
CA GLY A 298 14.17 -7.33 15.56
C GLY A 298 12.90 -6.59 15.99
N GLY A 299 13.00 -5.27 16.27
CA GLY A 299 11.85 -4.45 16.64
C GLY A 299 10.95 -4.04 15.47
N ILE A 300 11.40 -4.22 14.22
CA ILE A 300 10.62 -3.90 13.04
C ILE A 300 9.81 -5.13 12.62
N CYS A 301 8.50 -4.98 12.50
CA CYS A 301 7.63 -6.03 11.99
C CYS A 301 7.81 -6.15 10.47
N THR A 302 7.92 -7.38 9.96
CA THR A 302 7.85 -7.63 8.52
C THR A 302 6.51 -8.24 8.14
N LYS A 303 6.04 -8.00 6.92
CA LYS A 303 4.80 -8.57 6.38
C LYS A 303 5.07 -9.13 4.98
N GLY A 304 4.60 -10.32 4.71
CA GLY A 304 4.78 -11.04 3.44
C GLY A 304 4.94 -12.52 3.70
N ASN A 305 5.55 -13.34 2.86
CA ASN A 305 6.02 -13.05 1.51
C ASN A 305 5.67 -14.24 0.59
N LEU A 306 4.47 -14.83 0.81
CA LEU A 306 4.04 -15.96 -0.04
C LEU A 306 4.10 -15.57 -1.52
N ASN A 307 4.81 -16.36 -2.32
CA ASN A 307 4.96 -16.12 -3.74
C ASN A 307 3.60 -16.10 -4.46
N LEU A 308 3.33 -15.05 -5.21
CA LEU A 308 2.03 -14.83 -5.86
C LEU A 308 1.75 -15.83 -6.99
N ARG A 309 2.77 -16.22 -7.75
CA ARG A 309 2.61 -17.23 -8.81
C ARG A 309 2.35 -18.60 -8.21
N LEU A 310 3.07 -18.96 -7.16
CA LEU A 310 2.82 -20.21 -6.45
C LEU A 310 1.39 -20.27 -5.92
N LEU A 311 0.89 -19.16 -5.35
CA LEU A 311 -0.49 -19.07 -4.86
C LEU A 311 -1.51 -19.23 -5.99
N ARG A 312 -1.23 -18.69 -7.18
CA ARG A 312 -2.14 -18.77 -8.33
C ARG A 312 -2.03 -20.07 -9.12
N GLU A 313 -0.81 -20.62 -9.29
CA GLU A 313 -0.51 -21.67 -10.26
C GLU A 313 -0.13 -23.01 -9.61
N GLY A 314 0.23 -23.01 -8.31
CA GLY A 314 0.59 -24.20 -7.56
C GLY A 314 -0.62 -25.00 -7.05
N SER A 315 -0.34 -26.07 -6.35
CA SER A 315 -1.34 -26.86 -5.62
C SER A 315 -1.49 -26.34 -4.17
N PRO A 316 -2.60 -26.67 -3.47
CA PRO A 316 -2.72 -26.40 -2.04
C PRO A 316 -1.55 -26.96 -1.21
N GLY A 317 -1.02 -28.13 -1.57
CA GLY A 317 0.13 -28.74 -0.90
C GLY A 317 1.44 -27.96 -1.09
N ASP A 318 1.65 -27.35 -2.27
CA ASP A 318 2.81 -26.48 -2.54
C ASP A 318 2.71 -25.19 -1.72
N VAL A 319 1.51 -24.61 -1.63
CA VAL A 319 1.22 -23.44 -0.80
C VAL A 319 1.51 -23.70 0.67
N GLU A 320 1.03 -24.82 1.20
CA GLU A 320 1.31 -25.24 2.58
C GLU A 320 2.81 -25.45 2.84
N ALA A 321 3.53 -26.05 1.88
CA ALA A 321 4.98 -26.25 1.98
C ALA A 321 5.73 -24.91 2.03
N GLN A 322 5.33 -23.94 1.21
CA GLN A 322 5.91 -22.61 1.22
C GLN A 322 5.64 -21.88 2.53
N VAL A 323 4.43 -21.97 3.08
CA VAL A 323 4.10 -21.36 4.39
C VAL A 323 4.95 -21.98 5.52
N ARG A 324 5.19 -23.30 5.50
CA ARG A 324 6.11 -23.92 6.46
C ARG A 324 7.54 -23.37 6.35
N THR A 325 8.01 -23.14 5.13
CA THR A 325 9.33 -22.51 4.90
C THR A 325 9.36 -21.08 5.43
N MET A 326 8.30 -20.29 5.19
CA MET A 326 8.17 -18.95 5.75
C MET A 326 8.20 -18.96 7.28
N ALA A 327 7.44 -19.85 7.91
CA ALA A 327 7.40 -19.99 9.37
C ALA A 327 8.79 -20.31 9.97
N GLN A 328 9.58 -21.15 9.31
CA GLN A 328 10.95 -21.42 9.71
C GLN A 328 11.86 -20.19 9.58
N ALA A 329 11.71 -19.44 8.48
CA ALA A 329 12.52 -18.26 8.20
C ALA A 329 12.26 -17.10 9.18
N VAL A 330 11.04 -17.00 9.71
CA VAL A 330 10.65 -15.88 10.60
C VAL A 330 10.60 -16.28 12.09
N ARG A 331 11.03 -17.50 12.42
CA ARG A 331 11.01 -17.98 13.82
C ARG A 331 11.84 -17.06 14.73
N GLY A 332 11.19 -16.55 15.77
CA GLY A 332 11.81 -15.63 16.74
C GLY A 332 11.82 -14.17 16.29
N TYR A 333 11.20 -13.85 15.18
CA TYR A 333 11.06 -12.47 14.68
C TYR A 333 9.58 -12.05 14.62
N THR A 334 9.34 -10.75 14.70
CA THR A 334 8.01 -10.18 14.47
C THR A 334 7.67 -10.22 12.99
N HIS A 335 6.62 -10.98 12.64
CA HIS A 335 6.23 -11.18 11.25
C HIS A 335 4.72 -11.39 11.10
N VAL A 336 4.12 -10.72 10.14
CA VAL A 336 2.72 -10.93 9.71
C VAL A 336 2.72 -11.81 8.46
N PHE A 337 2.10 -12.97 8.55
CA PHE A 337 1.96 -13.87 7.39
C PHE A 337 1.05 -13.22 6.34
N SER A 338 1.59 -13.01 5.17
CA SER A 338 0.90 -12.39 4.04
C SER A 338 1.42 -12.93 2.71
N THR A 339 0.82 -12.49 1.64
CA THR A 339 1.34 -12.63 0.28
C THR A 339 2.48 -11.64 0.01
N ALA A 340 3.27 -11.89 -1.01
CA ALA A 340 4.38 -11.02 -1.42
C ALA A 340 3.93 -9.65 -1.92
N ASP A 341 2.68 -9.50 -2.29
CA ASP A 341 1.96 -8.30 -2.67
C ASP A 341 0.47 -8.62 -2.77
N ALA A 342 -0.31 -7.85 -3.51
CA ALA A 342 -1.72 -8.07 -3.80
C ALA A 342 -1.96 -9.48 -4.37
N VAL A 343 -2.90 -10.21 -3.79
CA VAL A 343 -3.31 -11.52 -4.33
C VAL A 343 -3.78 -11.36 -5.76
N LEU A 344 -3.18 -12.13 -6.68
CA LEU A 344 -3.46 -12.00 -8.11
C LEU A 344 -4.88 -12.41 -8.46
N GLN A 345 -5.46 -11.70 -9.40
CA GLN A 345 -6.72 -12.09 -10.02
C GLN A 345 -6.64 -13.50 -10.61
N GLY A 346 -7.71 -14.29 -10.46
CA GLY A 346 -7.74 -15.68 -10.88
C GLY A 346 -7.00 -16.67 -9.97
N THR A 347 -6.60 -16.25 -8.76
CA THR A 347 -6.08 -17.18 -7.74
C THR A 347 -7.15 -18.19 -7.36
N PRO A 348 -6.87 -19.52 -7.43
CA PRO A 348 -7.81 -20.56 -7.04
C PRO A 348 -8.24 -20.42 -5.57
N PRO A 349 -9.54 -20.47 -5.28
CA PRO A 349 -10.06 -20.39 -3.90
C PRO A 349 -9.45 -21.39 -2.93
N GLU A 350 -9.24 -22.63 -3.39
CA GLU A 350 -8.63 -23.70 -2.59
C GLU A 350 -7.19 -23.36 -2.16
N ASN A 351 -6.42 -22.70 -3.02
CA ASN A 351 -5.06 -22.26 -2.69
C ASN A 351 -5.06 -21.14 -1.66
N PHE A 352 -5.97 -20.17 -1.80
CA PHE A 352 -6.13 -19.10 -0.83
C PHE A 352 -6.55 -19.65 0.54
N VAL A 353 -7.51 -20.56 0.58
CA VAL A 353 -7.94 -21.24 1.81
C VAL A 353 -6.78 -22.03 2.45
N ALA A 354 -6.01 -22.76 1.65
CA ALA A 354 -4.84 -23.51 2.12
C ALA A 354 -3.77 -22.56 2.71
N PHE A 355 -3.53 -21.41 2.06
CA PHE A 355 -2.62 -20.40 2.59
C PHE A 355 -3.04 -19.93 3.98
N VAL A 356 -4.28 -19.47 4.13
CA VAL A 356 -4.77 -18.91 5.41
C VAL A 356 -4.74 -20.00 6.50
N ALA A 357 -5.17 -21.22 6.19
CA ALA A 357 -5.17 -22.34 7.13
C ALA A 357 -3.75 -22.71 7.61
N ALA A 358 -2.80 -22.82 6.66
CA ALA A 358 -1.40 -23.14 6.99
C ALA A 358 -0.74 -21.99 7.78
N ALA A 359 -0.97 -20.74 7.40
CA ALA A 359 -0.43 -19.57 8.09
C ALA A 359 -0.95 -19.47 9.53
N ARG A 360 -2.25 -19.69 9.74
CA ARG A 360 -2.83 -19.73 11.09
C ARG A 360 -2.22 -20.83 11.95
N LYS A 361 -2.08 -22.04 11.39
CA LYS A 361 -1.42 -23.14 12.11
C LYS A 361 0.00 -22.77 12.51
N ALA A 362 0.76 -22.12 11.63
CA ALA A 362 2.12 -21.64 11.92
C ALA A 362 2.17 -20.56 13.01
N THR A 363 1.08 -19.82 13.26
CA THR A 363 1.00 -18.83 14.35
C THR A 363 0.73 -19.47 15.73
N GLU A 364 0.35 -20.74 15.78
CA GLU A 364 0.04 -21.49 17.02
C GLU A 364 1.22 -22.36 17.51
N GLU A 365 2.24 -22.58 16.64
CA GLU A 365 3.47 -23.34 16.91
C GLU A 365 4.61 -22.45 17.45
#